data_4ac4b9c6cb450e8b76674647b5e511df
#
_entry.id   4ac4b9c6cb450e8b76674647b5e511df
#
_cell.length_a   1.000
_cell.length_b   1.000
_cell.length_c   1.000
_cell.angle_alpha   90.00
_cell.angle_beta   90.00
_cell.angle_gamma   90.00
#
_symmetry.space_group_name_H-M   'P 1'
#
loop_
_entity.id
_entity.type
_entity.pdbx_description
1 polymer ?
#
loop_
_entity_poly.entity_id
_entity_poly.type
_entity_poly.pdbx_seq_one_letter_code
_entity_poly.pdbx_strand_id
1 'polypeptide(L)'
;MTVQAFLSLATAFGLSTAAGLNAYIPLLVVALLARLTSLVTLNEPYDAMSSWWVIGVLAVLLLVEVLVDKVPLADTINDVIQTIIRPAAGAILFAATTNVIGLHPVLAAICGVILAGGIHVVKAGGRPVVSATTAGVGNPIVSTIEDVVSFVMSVLAIVVPYLLLALFAIALALFIWWYVRRRQRMV
;
A
#
# COMPACT_ATOMS: atom_id res chain seq x y z
N MET A 1 -21.30 8.40 -4.33
CA MET A 1 -20.28 7.59 -3.65
C MET A 1 -20.33 7.88 -2.17
N THR A 2 -20.38 6.88 -1.33
CA THR A 2 -20.26 7.08 0.11
C THR A 2 -18.82 7.47 0.46
N VAL A 3 -18.62 8.24 1.55
CA VAL A 3 -17.28 8.61 2.03
C VAL A 3 -16.40 7.37 2.22
N GLN A 4 -16.99 6.29 2.74
CA GLN A 4 -16.30 5.01 2.92
C GLN A 4 -15.78 4.43 1.60
N ALA A 5 -16.56 4.50 0.53
CA ALA A 5 -16.11 4.03 -0.79
C ALA A 5 -14.89 4.82 -1.29
N PHE A 6 -14.90 6.14 -1.10
CA PHE A 6 -13.75 6.98 -1.45
C PHE A 6 -12.51 6.62 -0.64
N LEU A 7 -12.64 6.47 0.68
CA LEU A 7 -11.53 6.10 1.57
C LEU A 7 -10.95 4.73 1.18
N SER A 8 -11.81 3.72 0.99
CA SER A 8 -11.39 2.36 0.61
C SER A 8 -10.67 2.33 -0.74
N LEU A 9 -11.17 3.06 -1.74
CA LEU A 9 -10.51 3.14 -3.04
C LEU A 9 -9.16 3.85 -2.94
N ALA A 10 -9.08 5.00 -2.26
CA ALA A 10 -7.82 5.73 -2.10
C ALA A 10 -6.76 4.85 -1.40
N THR A 11 -7.14 4.14 -0.34
CA THR A 11 -6.28 3.17 0.36
C THR A 11 -5.86 2.03 -0.56
N ALA A 12 -6.80 1.45 -1.34
CA ALA A 12 -6.52 0.36 -2.27
C ALA A 12 -5.49 0.75 -3.34
N PHE A 13 -5.65 1.94 -3.93
CA PHE A 13 -4.71 2.49 -4.91
C PHE A 13 -3.32 2.67 -4.31
N GLY A 14 -3.22 3.29 -3.14
CA GLY A 14 -1.94 3.54 -2.48
C GLY A 14 -1.21 2.26 -2.08
N LEU A 15 -1.92 1.30 -1.47
CA LEU A 15 -1.34 0.02 -1.03
C LEU A 15 -0.89 -0.83 -2.22
N SER A 16 -1.70 -0.91 -3.29
CA SER A 16 -1.32 -1.68 -4.48
C SER A 16 -0.14 -1.06 -5.21
N THR A 17 -0.04 0.28 -5.24
CA THR A 17 1.13 0.98 -5.76
C THR A 17 2.38 0.67 -4.93
N ALA A 18 2.29 0.70 -3.60
CA ALA A 18 3.37 0.34 -2.69
C ALA A 18 3.83 -1.12 -2.89
N ALA A 19 2.89 -2.05 -3.16
CA ALA A 19 3.19 -3.45 -3.43
C ALA A 19 4.04 -3.65 -4.70
N GLY A 20 3.96 -2.74 -5.65
CA GLY A 20 4.82 -2.76 -6.84
C GLY A 20 6.30 -2.47 -6.54
N LEU A 21 6.60 -1.78 -5.44
CA LEU A 21 7.97 -1.53 -4.96
C LEU A 21 8.49 -2.70 -4.11
N ASN A 22 7.71 -3.12 -3.11
CA ASN A 22 7.96 -4.30 -2.27
C ASN A 22 6.62 -4.97 -1.94
N ALA A 23 6.51 -6.29 -2.22
CA ALA A 23 5.25 -7.02 -2.06
C ALA A 23 4.87 -7.21 -0.58
N TYR A 24 5.84 -7.52 0.26
CA TYR A 24 5.59 -7.99 1.63
C TYR A 24 5.36 -6.85 2.62
N ILE A 25 5.97 -5.67 2.38
CA ILE A 25 5.83 -4.51 3.26
C ILE A 25 4.36 -4.08 3.39
N PRO A 26 3.62 -3.74 2.31
CA PRO A 26 2.23 -3.30 2.45
C PRO A 26 1.30 -4.43 2.93
N LEU A 27 1.56 -5.69 2.57
CA LEU A 27 0.82 -6.83 3.11
C LEU A 27 1.00 -6.95 4.63
N LEU A 28 2.24 -6.82 5.11
CA LEU A 28 2.56 -6.87 6.53
C LEU A 28 1.98 -5.68 7.31
N VAL A 29 2.06 -4.47 6.74
CA VAL A 29 1.45 -3.26 7.34
C VAL A 29 -0.05 -3.44 7.50
N VAL A 30 -0.75 -3.90 6.45
CA VAL A 30 -2.20 -4.15 6.49
C VAL A 30 -2.53 -5.24 7.51
N ALA A 31 -1.80 -6.36 7.49
CA ALA A 31 -2.01 -7.49 8.40
C ALA A 31 -1.84 -7.07 9.88
N LEU A 32 -0.77 -6.31 10.19
CA LEU A 32 -0.51 -5.81 11.53
C LEU A 32 -1.55 -4.78 11.98
N LEU A 33 -1.91 -3.82 11.12
CA LEU A 33 -2.91 -2.81 11.47
C LEU A 33 -4.31 -3.43 11.63
N ALA A 34 -4.67 -4.41 10.81
CA ALA A 34 -5.93 -5.15 10.97
C ALA A 34 -5.95 -5.99 12.25
N ARG A 35 -4.79 -6.50 12.71
CA ARG A 35 -4.67 -7.28 13.93
C ARG A 35 -4.65 -6.44 15.20
N LEU A 36 -3.94 -5.31 15.17
CA LEU A 36 -3.61 -4.52 16.36
C LEU A 36 -4.51 -3.30 16.54
N THR A 37 -5.22 -2.89 15.49
CA THR A 37 -6.02 -1.65 15.48
C THR A 37 -7.38 -1.87 14.80
N SER A 38 -8.26 -0.89 14.91
CA SER A 38 -9.52 -0.82 14.15
C SER A 38 -9.43 0.02 12.88
N LEU A 39 -8.23 0.47 12.49
CA LEU A 39 -8.04 1.32 11.31
C LEU A 39 -8.27 0.57 9.99
N VAL A 40 -7.99 -0.73 9.99
CA VAL A 40 -8.20 -1.59 8.83
C VAL A 40 -9.11 -2.74 9.24
N THR A 41 -10.24 -2.89 8.57
CA THR A 41 -11.15 -4.02 8.74
C THR A 41 -11.07 -4.91 7.50
N LEU A 42 -10.79 -6.18 7.72
CA LEU A 42 -10.73 -7.19 6.66
C LEU A 42 -11.92 -8.14 6.83
N ASN A 43 -12.66 -8.35 5.74
CA ASN A 43 -13.75 -9.32 5.69
C ASN A 43 -13.29 -10.60 5.00
N GLU A 44 -14.04 -11.69 5.16
CA GLU A 44 -13.77 -12.94 4.47
C GLU A 44 -13.64 -12.75 2.94
N PRO A 45 -12.67 -13.40 2.31
CA PRO A 45 -11.68 -14.35 2.85
C PRO A 45 -10.36 -13.68 3.32
N TYR A 46 -10.27 -12.35 3.33
CA TYR A 46 -9.01 -11.60 3.57
C TYR A 46 -8.69 -11.42 5.07
N ASP A 47 -9.63 -11.69 5.97
CA ASP A 47 -9.45 -11.68 7.42
C ASP A 47 -8.34 -12.64 7.89
N ALA A 48 -8.11 -13.72 7.14
CA ALA A 48 -6.99 -14.64 7.35
C ALA A 48 -5.61 -13.95 7.38
N MET A 49 -5.46 -12.79 6.68
CA MET A 49 -4.22 -12.01 6.68
C MET A 49 -3.86 -11.50 8.09
N SER A 50 -4.85 -11.26 8.97
CA SER A 50 -4.64 -10.79 10.33
C SER A 50 -4.19 -11.90 11.30
N SER A 51 -4.08 -13.15 10.87
CA SER A 51 -3.60 -14.25 11.71
C SER A 51 -2.11 -14.15 11.99
N TRP A 52 -1.66 -14.52 13.21
CA TRP A 52 -0.25 -14.50 13.59
C TRP A 52 0.62 -15.40 12.69
N TRP A 53 0.06 -16.47 12.16
CA TRP A 53 0.76 -17.35 11.22
C TRP A 53 1.08 -16.64 9.91
N VAL A 54 0.11 -15.95 9.32
CA VAL A 54 0.32 -15.20 8.07
C VAL A 54 1.28 -14.03 8.31
N ILE A 55 1.12 -13.30 9.43
CA ILE A 55 2.05 -12.22 9.81
C ILE A 55 3.48 -12.76 9.95
N GLY A 56 3.64 -13.91 10.63
CA GLY A 56 4.96 -14.56 10.76
C GLY A 56 5.56 -14.97 9.42
N VAL A 57 4.78 -15.56 8.53
CA VAL A 57 5.23 -15.92 7.17
C VAL A 57 5.61 -14.67 6.37
N LEU A 58 4.79 -13.62 6.38
CA LEU A 58 5.09 -12.37 5.68
C LEU A 58 6.36 -11.70 6.22
N ALA A 59 6.58 -11.73 7.54
CA ALA A 59 7.78 -11.18 8.16
C ALA A 59 9.05 -11.95 7.73
N VAL A 60 8.98 -13.28 7.65
CA VAL A 60 10.08 -14.12 7.16
C VAL A 60 10.34 -13.85 5.68
N LEU A 61 9.30 -13.78 4.85
CA LEU A 61 9.44 -13.49 3.42
C LEU A 61 10.02 -12.09 3.18
N LEU A 62 9.61 -11.09 3.95
CA LEU A 62 10.20 -9.76 3.91
C LEU A 62 11.68 -9.78 4.28
N LEU A 63 12.04 -10.50 5.34
CA LEU A 63 13.45 -10.65 5.74
C LEU A 63 14.28 -11.28 4.63
N VAL A 64 13.76 -12.34 4.00
CA VAL A 64 14.43 -13.01 2.87
C VAL A 64 14.59 -12.05 1.70
N GLU A 65 13.54 -11.30 1.31
CA GLU A 65 13.60 -10.31 0.22
C GLU A 65 14.69 -9.26 0.51
N VAL A 66 14.67 -8.64 1.70
CA VAL A 66 15.64 -7.63 2.08
C VAL A 66 17.08 -8.15 2.07
N LEU A 67 17.31 -9.41 2.45
CA LEU A 67 18.64 -10.03 2.43
C LEU A 67 19.10 -10.36 1.00
N VAL A 68 18.20 -10.91 0.19
CA VAL A 68 18.48 -11.31 -1.19
C VAL A 68 18.78 -10.10 -2.08
N ASP A 69 18.04 -9.02 -1.89
CA ASP A 69 18.21 -7.76 -2.63
C ASP A 69 19.58 -7.07 -2.36
N LYS A 70 20.31 -7.49 -1.33
CA LYS A 70 21.67 -6.99 -1.04
C LYS A 70 22.78 -7.77 -1.72
N VAL A 71 22.44 -8.89 -2.36
CA VAL A 71 23.42 -9.75 -3.08
C VAL A 71 23.21 -9.58 -4.58
N PRO A 72 24.14 -8.96 -5.34
CA PRO A 72 23.92 -8.49 -6.71
C PRO A 72 23.42 -9.54 -7.71
N LEU A 73 23.84 -10.81 -7.59
CA LEU A 73 23.37 -11.89 -8.46
C LEU A 73 22.01 -12.44 -8.02
N ALA A 74 21.76 -12.53 -6.72
CA ALA A 74 20.52 -13.02 -6.16
C ALA A 74 19.38 -12.00 -6.37
N ASP A 75 19.68 -10.73 -6.38
CA ASP A 75 18.79 -9.62 -6.68
C ASP A 75 18.10 -9.78 -8.06
N THR A 76 18.87 -10.10 -9.11
CA THR A 76 18.31 -10.31 -10.45
C THR A 76 17.35 -11.51 -10.51
N ILE A 77 17.66 -12.59 -9.81
CA ILE A 77 16.78 -13.77 -9.73
C ILE A 77 15.51 -13.42 -8.94
N ASN A 78 15.68 -12.68 -7.84
CA ASN A 78 14.56 -12.22 -7.03
C ASN A 78 13.61 -11.35 -7.83
N ASP A 79 14.09 -10.42 -8.65
CA ASP A 79 13.26 -9.58 -9.49
C ASP A 79 12.37 -10.38 -10.48
N VAL A 80 12.89 -11.50 -11.01
CA VAL A 80 12.10 -12.41 -11.87
C VAL A 80 10.96 -13.05 -11.06
N ILE A 81 11.23 -13.52 -9.85
CA ILE A 81 10.22 -14.10 -8.95
C ILE A 81 9.20 -13.03 -8.57
N GLN A 82 9.66 -11.83 -8.23
CA GLN A 82 8.85 -10.69 -7.83
C GLN A 82 7.93 -10.18 -8.97
N THR A 83 8.24 -10.51 -10.23
CA THR A 83 7.34 -10.20 -11.38
C THR A 83 5.96 -10.86 -11.24
N ILE A 84 5.86 -11.95 -10.50
CA ILE A 84 4.59 -12.63 -10.20
C ILE A 84 4.07 -12.20 -8.82
N ILE A 85 4.94 -12.14 -7.82
CA ILE A 85 4.56 -11.91 -6.43
C ILE A 85 3.99 -10.50 -6.22
N ARG A 86 4.63 -9.47 -6.78
CA ARG A 86 4.18 -8.07 -6.60
C ARG A 86 2.80 -7.79 -7.19
N PRO A 87 2.49 -8.17 -8.44
CA PRO A 87 1.13 -8.06 -8.95
C PRO A 87 0.10 -8.85 -8.14
N ALA A 88 0.46 -10.06 -7.66
CA ALA A 88 -0.40 -10.85 -6.79
C ALA A 88 -0.67 -10.16 -5.44
N ALA A 89 0.36 -9.61 -4.81
CA ALA A 89 0.22 -8.81 -3.59
C ALA A 89 -0.68 -7.59 -3.80
N GLY A 90 -0.48 -6.86 -4.92
CA GLY A 90 -1.33 -5.74 -5.29
C GLY A 90 -2.79 -6.14 -5.49
N ALA A 91 -3.04 -7.29 -6.15
CA ALA A 91 -4.39 -7.84 -6.32
C ALA A 91 -5.07 -8.13 -4.98
N ILE A 92 -4.35 -8.79 -4.06
CA ILE A 92 -4.85 -9.11 -2.72
C ILE A 92 -5.17 -7.84 -1.94
N LEU A 93 -4.26 -6.86 -1.92
CA LEU A 93 -4.43 -5.61 -1.20
C LEU A 93 -5.60 -4.79 -1.74
N PHE A 94 -5.71 -4.67 -3.06
CA PHE A 94 -6.82 -3.94 -3.68
C PHE A 94 -8.15 -4.62 -3.36
N ALA A 95 -8.24 -5.93 -3.53
CA ALA A 95 -9.46 -6.67 -3.26
C ALA A 95 -9.82 -6.66 -1.76
N ALA A 96 -8.85 -6.87 -0.87
CA ALA A 96 -9.06 -6.85 0.57
C ALA A 96 -9.62 -5.51 1.07
N THR A 97 -9.08 -4.39 0.58
CA THR A 97 -9.50 -3.04 1.01
C THR A 97 -10.81 -2.59 0.36
N THR A 98 -11.16 -3.07 -0.84
CA THR A 98 -12.41 -2.72 -1.53
C THR A 98 -13.55 -3.70 -1.30
N ASN A 99 -13.29 -4.86 -0.69
CA ASN A 99 -14.34 -5.82 -0.34
C ASN A 99 -15.43 -5.22 0.58
N VAL A 100 -15.04 -4.30 1.46
CA VAL A 100 -15.96 -3.59 2.37
C VAL A 100 -17.02 -2.77 1.64
N ILE A 101 -16.74 -2.32 0.41
CA ILE A 101 -17.66 -1.52 -0.42
C ILE A 101 -18.37 -2.34 -1.50
N GLY A 102 -18.18 -3.67 -1.50
CA GLY A 102 -18.84 -4.58 -2.43
C GLY A 102 -18.34 -4.47 -3.88
N LEU A 103 -17.10 -4.02 -4.10
CA LEU A 103 -16.50 -4.06 -5.44
C LEU A 103 -16.28 -5.53 -5.85
N HIS A 104 -16.62 -5.83 -7.11
CA HIS A 104 -16.48 -7.21 -7.61
C HIS A 104 -15.01 -7.67 -7.48
N PRO A 105 -14.73 -8.82 -6.83
CA PRO A 105 -13.36 -9.23 -6.49
C PRO A 105 -12.43 -9.34 -7.69
N VAL A 106 -12.93 -9.79 -8.84
CA VAL A 106 -12.15 -9.90 -10.07
C VAL A 106 -11.72 -8.52 -10.59
N LEU A 107 -12.62 -7.52 -10.57
CA LEU A 107 -12.27 -6.15 -10.97
C LEU A 107 -11.25 -5.55 -10.00
N ALA A 108 -11.44 -5.76 -8.71
CA ALA A 108 -10.49 -5.32 -7.69
C ALA A 108 -9.09 -5.94 -7.92
N ALA A 109 -9.04 -7.25 -8.16
CA ALA A 109 -7.79 -7.95 -8.44
C ALA A 109 -7.11 -7.43 -9.71
N ILE A 110 -7.85 -7.20 -10.79
CA ILE A 110 -7.32 -6.64 -12.05
C ILE A 110 -6.70 -5.26 -11.80
N CYS A 111 -7.40 -4.38 -11.07
CA CYS A 111 -6.86 -3.06 -10.73
C CYS A 111 -5.55 -3.18 -9.93
N GLY A 112 -5.51 -4.06 -8.93
CA GLY A 112 -4.33 -4.29 -8.12
C GLY A 112 -3.15 -4.84 -8.92
N VAL A 113 -3.39 -5.79 -9.83
CA VAL A 113 -2.37 -6.35 -10.74
C VAL A 113 -1.78 -5.25 -11.63
N ILE A 114 -2.63 -4.41 -12.23
CA ILE A 114 -2.19 -3.34 -13.14
C ILE A 114 -1.34 -2.31 -12.38
N LEU A 115 -1.77 -1.90 -11.19
CA LEU A 115 -1.05 -0.91 -10.40
C LEU A 115 0.31 -1.45 -9.91
N ALA A 116 0.32 -2.58 -9.22
CA ALA A 116 1.56 -3.16 -8.70
C ALA A 116 2.49 -3.62 -9.81
N GLY A 117 1.95 -4.27 -10.85
CA GLY A 117 2.71 -4.71 -12.02
C GLY A 117 3.31 -3.54 -12.79
N GLY A 118 2.56 -2.46 -12.99
CA GLY A 118 3.03 -1.24 -13.65
C GLY A 118 4.22 -0.61 -12.91
N ILE A 119 4.13 -0.46 -11.59
CA ILE A 119 5.23 0.04 -10.76
C ILE A 119 6.43 -0.91 -10.80
N HIS A 120 6.19 -2.23 -10.72
CA HIS A 120 7.27 -3.22 -10.82
C HIS A 120 8.00 -3.15 -12.16
N VAL A 121 7.30 -2.99 -13.27
CA VAL A 121 7.92 -2.83 -14.60
C VAL A 121 8.82 -1.59 -14.67
N VAL A 122 8.36 -0.47 -14.11
CA VAL A 122 9.18 0.77 -14.04
C VAL A 122 10.44 0.53 -13.20
N LYS A 123 10.30 -0.12 -12.03
CA LYS A 123 11.42 -0.49 -11.16
C LYS A 123 12.40 -1.41 -11.88
N ALA A 124 11.93 -2.52 -12.44
CA ALA A 124 12.76 -3.49 -13.15
C ALA A 124 13.46 -2.89 -14.37
N GLY A 125 12.79 -1.97 -15.08
CA GLY A 125 13.39 -1.24 -16.21
C GLY A 125 14.48 -0.25 -15.79
N GLY A 126 14.43 0.30 -14.58
CA GLY A 126 15.45 1.20 -14.04
C GLY A 126 16.71 0.49 -13.52
N ARG A 127 16.59 -0.75 -13.06
CA ARG A 127 17.71 -1.51 -12.46
C ARG A 127 18.92 -1.72 -13.38
N PRO A 128 18.78 -2.06 -14.68
CA PRO A 128 19.94 -2.17 -15.58
C PRO A 128 20.75 -0.87 -15.67
N VAL A 129 20.08 0.28 -15.64
CA VAL A 129 20.74 1.60 -15.68
C VAL A 129 21.57 1.83 -14.41
N VAL A 130 21.00 1.53 -13.24
CA VAL A 130 21.71 1.63 -11.96
C VAL A 130 22.91 0.69 -11.95
N SER A 131 22.74 -0.57 -12.38
CA SER A 131 23.81 -1.55 -12.44
C SER A 131 24.93 -1.13 -13.38
N ALA A 132 24.61 -0.62 -14.57
CA ALA A 132 25.59 -0.16 -15.55
C ALA A 132 26.38 1.08 -15.06
N THR A 133 25.73 2.00 -14.36
CA THR A 133 26.36 3.25 -13.89
C THR A 133 27.15 3.08 -12.60
N THR A 134 26.84 2.08 -11.77
CA THR A 134 27.44 1.88 -10.45
C THR A 134 28.20 0.55 -10.31
N ALA A 135 28.37 -0.20 -11.41
CA ALA A 135 28.91 -1.57 -11.38
C ALA A 135 28.17 -2.49 -10.39
N GLY A 136 26.87 -2.25 -10.17
CA GLY A 136 26.01 -3.04 -9.28
C GLY A 136 26.03 -2.59 -7.81
N VAL A 137 26.96 -1.74 -7.38
CA VAL A 137 27.08 -1.29 -5.98
C VAL A 137 25.87 -0.42 -5.56
N GLY A 138 25.22 0.25 -6.51
CA GLY A 138 24.03 1.06 -6.26
C GLY A 138 22.76 0.26 -5.97
N ASN A 139 22.67 -1.01 -6.40
CA ASN A 139 21.44 -1.80 -6.27
C ASN A 139 20.96 -1.97 -4.82
N PRO A 140 21.79 -2.32 -3.83
CA PRO A 140 21.37 -2.40 -2.44
C PRO A 140 20.85 -1.07 -1.86
N ILE A 141 21.41 0.04 -2.32
CA ILE A 141 20.98 1.39 -1.87
C ILE A 141 19.60 1.69 -2.44
N VAL A 142 19.42 1.48 -3.75
CA VAL A 142 18.13 1.71 -4.42
C VAL A 142 17.05 0.80 -3.81
N SER A 143 17.34 -0.50 -3.61
CA SER A 143 16.41 -1.43 -2.97
C SER A 143 16.00 -0.96 -1.56
N THR A 144 16.95 -0.48 -0.75
CA THR A 144 16.63 0.04 0.58
C THR A 144 15.74 1.28 0.52
N ILE A 145 15.96 2.17 -0.45
CA ILE A 145 15.11 3.35 -0.66
C ILE A 145 13.70 2.91 -1.09
N GLU A 146 13.58 1.94 -1.98
CA GLU A 146 12.31 1.37 -2.44
C GLU A 146 11.52 0.76 -1.27
N ASP A 147 12.18 0.04 -0.37
CA ASP A 147 11.56 -0.53 0.84
C ASP A 147 11.03 0.56 1.77
N VAL A 148 11.84 1.60 2.03
CA VAL A 148 11.41 2.75 2.85
C VAL A 148 10.24 3.46 2.19
N VAL A 149 10.29 3.70 0.88
CA VAL A 149 9.19 4.34 0.13
C VAL A 149 7.93 3.47 0.18
N SER A 150 8.05 2.16 -0.02
CA SER A 150 6.92 1.22 0.07
C SER A 150 6.28 1.26 1.47
N PHE A 151 7.09 1.28 2.54
CA PHE A 151 6.59 1.37 3.90
C PHE A 151 5.87 2.71 4.15
N VAL A 152 6.50 3.83 3.81
CA VAL A 152 5.90 5.16 3.99
C VAL A 152 4.61 5.30 3.19
N MET A 153 4.61 4.86 1.93
CA MET A 153 3.40 4.86 1.09
C MET A 153 2.29 3.99 1.67
N SER A 154 2.61 2.82 2.22
CA SER A 154 1.64 1.93 2.83
C SER A 154 0.96 2.58 4.05
N VAL A 155 1.75 3.22 4.92
CA VAL A 155 1.22 3.94 6.08
C VAL A 155 0.39 5.16 5.64
N LEU A 156 0.89 5.96 4.71
CA LEU A 156 0.18 7.13 4.19
C LEU A 156 -1.13 6.75 3.49
N ALA A 157 -1.14 5.66 2.71
CA ALA A 157 -2.33 5.17 2.03
C ALA A 157 -3.48 4.85 2.99
N ILE A 158 -3.15 4.42 4.21
CA ILE A 158 -4.15 4.11 5.24
C ILE A 158 -4.51 5.36 6.03
N VAL A 159 -3.52 6.17 6.45
CA VAL A 159 -3.73 7.28 7.40
C VAL A 159 -4.27 8.53 6.72
N VAL A 160 -3.73 8.89 5.54
CA VAL A 160 -4.05 10.16 4.86
C VAL A 160 -5.54 10.30 4.51
N PRO A 161 -6.24 9.28 3.99
CA PRO A 161 -7.66 9.39 3.70
C PRO A 161 -8.49 9.78 4.94
N TYR A 162 -8.18 9.20 6.11
CA TYR A 162 -8.85 9.55 7.37
C TYR A 162 -8.48 10.95 7.87
N LEU A 163 -7.22 11.35 7.68
CA LEU A 163 -6.74 12.68 8.05
C LEU A 163 -7.43 13.78 7.23
N LEU A 164 -7.56 13.57 5.91
CA LEU A 164 -8.28 14.47 5.02
C LEU A 164 -9.76 14.58 5.40
N LEU A 165 -10.41 13.47 5.75
CA LEU A 165 -11.79 13.47 6.21
C LEU A 165 -11.94 14.27 7.50
N ALA A 166 -11.05 14.10 8.48
CA ALA A 166 -11.05 14.84 9.73
C ALA A 166 -10.86 16.34 9.50
N LEU A 167 -9.90 16.72 8.65
CA LEU A 167 -9.67 18.11 8.30
C LEU A 167 -10.88 18.75 7.61
N PHE A 168 -11.53 18.02 6.70
CA PHE A 168 -12.75 18.48 6.05
C PHE A 168 -13.89 18.70 7.05
N ALA A 169 -14.08 17.74 7.98
CA ALA A 169 -15.10 17.87 9.03
C ALA A 169 -14.86 19.09 9.94
N ILE A 170 -13.60 19.33 10.33
CA ILE A 170 -13.19 20.50 11.12
C ILE A 170 -13.46 21.80 10.33
N ALA A 171 -13.06 21.86 9.07
CA ALA A 171 -13.28 23.04 8.22
C ALA A 171 -14.77 23.34 8.07
N LEU A 172 -15.60 22.30 7.86
CA LEU A 172 -17.05 22.44 7.77
C LEU A 172 -17.66 22.94 9.08
N ALA A 173 -17.23 22.38 10.21
CA ALA A 173 -17.70 22.83 11.54
C ALA A 173 -17.35 24.31 11.82
N LEU A 174 -16.12 24.71 11.47
CA LEU A 174 -15.66 26.10 11.60
C LEU A 174 -16.45 27.04 10.68
N PHE A 175 -16.74 26.59 9.45
CA PHE A 175 -17.55 27.36 8.50
C PHE A 175 -19.00 27.57 9.01
N ILE A 176 -19.63 26.50 9.49
CA ILE A 176 -20.98 26.54 10.06
C ILE A 176 -21.00 27.47 11.28
N TRP A 177 -20.04 27.33 12.20
CA TRP A 177 -19.93 28.19 13.37
C TRP A 177 -19.75 29.66 12.99
N TRP A 178 -18.85 29.97 12.03
CA TRP A 178 -18.65 31.32 11.53
C TRP A 178 -19.93 31.89 10.89
N TYR A 179 -20.61 31.10 10.07
CA TYR A 179 -21.85 31.47 9.39
C TYR A 179 -22.96 31.78 10.38
N VAL A 180 -23.18 30.96 11.39
CA VAL A 180 -24.18 31.16 12.46
C VAL A 180 -23.87 32.41 13.26
N ARG A 181 -22.61 32.61 13.68
CA ARG A 181 -22.18 33.81 14.41
C ARG A 181 -22.39 35.10 13.59
N ARG A 182 -22.10 35.05 12.33
CA ARG A 182 -22.30 36.20 11.44
C ARG A 182 -23.77 36.58 11.33
N ARG A 183 -24.65 35.59 11.24
CA ARG A 183 -26.10 35.79 11.15
C ARG A 183 -26.66 36.40 12.44
N GLN A 184 -26.17 35.99 13.59
CA GLN A 184 -26.59 36.55 14.91
C GLN A 184 -26.14 38.00 15.13
N ARG A 185 -25.14 38.50 14.42
CA ARG A 185 -24.67 39.87 14.49
C ARG A 185 -25.40 40.85 13.54
N MET A 186 -26.24 40.32 12.66
CA MET A 186 -27.00 41.10 11.67
C MET A 186 -28.48 41.29 12.08
N VAL A 187 -28.88 40.69 13.21
CA VAL A 187 -30.17 40.87 13.88
C VAL A 187 -29.94 41.71 15.11
#